data_357c97c8c1b86641287e674a07323d5d
#
_entry.id   357c97c8c1b86641287e674a07323d5d
#
_cell.length_a   1.000
_cell.length_b   1.000
_cell.length_c   1.000
_cell.angle_alpha   90.00
_cell.angle_beta   90.00
_cell.angle_gamma   90.00
#
_symmetry.space_group_name_H-M   'P 1'
#
loop_
_entity.id
_entity.type
_entity.pdbx_description
1 polymer ?
#
loop_
_entity_poly.entity_id
_entity_poly.type
_entity_poly.pdbx_seq_one_letter_code
_entity_poly.pdbx_strand_id
1 'polypeptide(L)'
;MQNELDPFRELEFPADLPEKKKRLARIRRIAKGTYKGLSYISPIAGTLALALVGAGIYFGYPVYENYKNTDPMFDGYVAPRNPGEIVSIAQASTVTIECVLKNDEQTLGSGWAIDLKPSSSKYKSSIITNYHVLDDCFDSKGKLSVLDEDLKKYEMVIDILDKKNDLAKISSTIDLVPLNLAPYGPSPGYWVMTYGTADGWVGSVSFGSVMNNTETEIFITANTSHGNSGGPLLDNEGNVIGTNSWGMEGEQYNGAMSLDAMCLKILKCKYNKGKYYWA
;
A
#
# COMPACT_ATOMS: atom_id res chain seq x y z
N MET A 1 5.05 39.15 27.37
CA MET A 1 4.85 39.27 25.90
C MET A 1 5.45 38.03 25.27
N GLN A 2 4.64 37.01 25.08
CA GLN A 2 4.99 35.76 24.41
C GLN A 2 4.55 35.88 22.95
N ASN A 3 5.49 35.85 22.01
CA ASN A 3 5.19 35.73 20.60
C ASN A 3 4.90 34.25 20.32
N GLU A 4 3.64 33.92 20.14
CA GLU A 4 3.21 32.66 19.54
C GLU A 4 3.60 32.68 18.06
N LEU A 5 4.48 31.76 17.68
CA LEU A 5 4.77 31.42 16.28
C LEU A 5 3.64 30.51 15.80
N ASP A 6 2.78 31.04 14.94
CA ASP A 6 1.77 30.27 14.20
C ASP A 6 2.46 29.29 13.24
N PRO A 7 2.33 27.96 13.42
CA PRO A 7 2.99 26.97 12.58
C PRO A 7 2.31 26.76 11.21
N PHE A 8 1.16 27.43 10.93
CA PHE A 8 0.39 27.25 9.69
C PHE A 8 0.38 28.49 8.79
N ARG A 9 1.48 29.22 8.73
CA ARG A 9 1.59 30.31 7.76
C ARG A 9 1.55 29.71 6.35
N GLU A 10 0.44 29.90 5.64
CA GLU A 10 0.25 29.48 4.25
C GLU A 10 1.46 29.88 3.41
N LEU A 11 2.12 28.90 2.80
CA LEU A 11 3.11 29.10 1.76
C LEU A 11 2.36 29.54 0.50
N GLU A 12 2.21 30.86 0.32
CA GLU A 12 1.80 31.41 -0.95
C GLU A 12 2.88 31.09 -2.00
N PHE A 13 2.57 30.16 -2.89
CA PHE A 13 3.37 29.95 -4.10
C PHE A 13 3.17 31.15 -5.02
N PRO A 14 4.24 31.84 -5.44
CA PRO A 14 4.10 32.95 -6.35
C PRO A 14 3.53 32.47 -7.67
N ALA A 15 2.38 33.03 -8.04
CA ALA A 15 1.74 32.82 -9.31
C ALA A 15 2.70 33.25 -10.44
N ASP A 16 2.90 32.34 -11.41
CA ASP A 16 3.48 32.57 -12.75
C ASP A 16 4.78 33.41 -12.85
N LEU A 17 5.90 32.71 -12.80
CA LEU A 17 7.20 33.27 -13.18
C LEU A 17 7.24 33.62 -14.68
N PRO A 18 7.48 34.87 -15.03
CA PRO A 18 7.60 35.30 -16.46
C PRO A 18 8.72 34.60 -17.24
N GLU A 19 9.64 33.93 -16.57
CA GLU A 19 10.70 33.11 -17.19
C GLU A 19 10.19 31.89 -17.95
N LYS A 20 9.08 31.27 -17.51
CA LYS A 20 8.52 30.08 -18.20
C LYS A 20 8.05 30.44 -19.62
N LYS A 21 7.46 31.63 -19.82
CA LYS A 21 7.05 32.12 -21.16
C LYS A 21 8.26 32.42 -22.04
N LYS A 22 9.34 33.00 -21.49
CA LYS A 22 10.58 33.27 -22.22
C LYS A 22 11.29 31.97 -22.62
N ARG A 23 11.29 30.97 -21.75
CA ARG A 23 11.89 29.66 -22.02
C ARG A 23 11.13 28.87 -23.10
N LEU A 24 9.81 28.89 -23.08
CA LEU A 24 8.95 28.27 -24.10
C LEU A 24 9.06 28.99 -25.46
N ALA A 25 9.17 30.34 -25.47
CA ALA A 25 9.39 31.10 -26.69
C ALA A 25 10.79 30.81 -27.30
N ARG A 26 11.83 30.63 -26.45
CA ARG A 26 13.18 30.27 -26.89
C ARG A 26 13.23 28.87 -27.49
N ILE A 27 12.55 27.89 -26.85
CA ILE A 27 12.42 26.50 -27.34
C ILE A 27 11.66 26.47 -28.68
N ARG A 28 10.57 27.22 -28.83
CA ARG A 28 9.81 27.32 -30.11
C ARG A 28 10.65 27.99 -31.21
N ARG A 29 11.54 28.96 -30.91
CA ARG A 29 12.40 29.60 -31.87
C ARG A 29 13.53 28.67 -32.36
N ILE A 30 14.10 27.86 -31.43
CA ILE A 30 15.08 26.85 -31.74
C ILE A 30 14.45 25.74 -32.61
N ALA A 31 13.24 25.24 -32.23
CA ALA A 31 12.53 24.21 -33.00
C ALA A 31 12.14 24.68 -34.41
N LYS A 32 11.78 25.98 -34.60
CA LYS A 32 11.52 26.52 -35.93
C LYS A 32 12.80 26.75 -36.76
N GLY A 33 13.92 27.01 -36.10
CA GLY A 33 15.24 27.17 -36.79
C GLY A 33 15.78 25.82 -37.29
N THR A 34 15.61 24.76 -36.50
CA THR A 34 16.03 23.40 -36.88
C THR A 34 15.19 22.81 -38.01
N TYR A 35 13.89 23.16 -38.10
CA TYR A 35 13.02 22.63 -39.18
C TYR A 35 13.39 23.19 -40.57
N LYS A 36 13.93 24.41 -40.66
CA LYS A 36 14.41 24.98 -41.94
C LYS A 36 15.78 24.43 -42.35
N GLY A 37 16.57 23.89 -41.42
CA GLY A 37 17.88 23.29 -41.72
C GLY A 37 17.81 21.84 -42.20
N LEU A 38 16.70 21.14 -41.95
CA LEU A 38 16.55 19.71 -42.30
C LEU A 38 16.26 19.47 -43.79
N SER A 39 15.91 20.48 -44.57
CA SER A 39 15.58 20.29 -46.00
C SER A 39 16.83 20.10 -46.93
N TYR A 40 18.03 20.15 -46.38
CA TYR A 40 19.28 19.93 -47.12
C TYR A 40 20.15 18.80 -46.59
N ILE A 41 19.57 17.87 -45.83
CA ILE A 41 20.32 16.68 -45.40
C ILE A 41 20.47 15.74 -46.60
N SER A 42 21.72 15.56 -47.05
CA SER A 42 22.02 14.62 -48.13
C SER A 42 21.55 13.21 -47.74
N PRO A 43 21.18 12.33 -48.68
CA PRO A 43 20.78 10.96 -48.38
C PRO A 43 21.76 10.21 -47.47
N ILE A 44 23.05 10.53 -47.61
CA ILE A 44 24.11 9.96 -46.75
C ILE A 44 23.99 10.41 -45.31
N ALA A 45 23.66 11.66 -45.04
CA ALA A 45 23.47 12.16 -43.67
C ALA A 45 22.18 11.57 -43.03
N GLY A 46 21.14 11.36 -43.85
CA GLY A 46 19.90 10.67 -43.41
C GLY A 46 20.15 9.23 -43.01
N THR A 47 20.94 8.47 -43.80
CA THR A 47 21.27 7.06 -43.47
C THR A 47 22.19 6.99 -42.25
N LEU A 48 23.11 7.96 -42.07
CA LEU A 48 23.97 8.04 -40.86
C LEU A 48 23.14 8.33 -39.60
N ALA A 49 22.18 9.24 -39.71
CA ALA A 49 21.28 9.55 -38.58
C ALA A 49 20.40 8.33 -38.19
N LEU A 50 19.87 7.60 -39.18
CA LEU A 50 19.12 6.37 -38.93
C LEU A 50 20.00 5.27 -38.33
N ALA A 51 21.25 5.13 -38.79
CA ALA A 51 22.19 4.17 -38.22
C ALA A 51 22.57 4.52 -36.77
N LEU A 52 22.74 5.79 -36.42
CA LEU A 52 22.99 6.23 -35.06
C LEU A 52 21.78 6.04 -34.14
N VAL A 53 20.56 6.27 -34.64
CA VAL A 53 19.33 5.97 -33.91
C VAL A 53 19.18 4.47 -33.70
N GLY A 54 19.43 3.67 -34.75
CA GLY A 54 19.40 2.19 -34.67
C GLY A 54 20.45 1.64 -33.68
N ALA A 55 21.67 2.19 -33.71
CA ALA A 55 22.71 1.85 -32.73
C ALA A 55 22.32 2.28 -31.31
N GLY A 56 21.75 3.48 -31.16
CA GLY A 56 21.23 3.95 -29.87
C GLY A 56 20.16 3.03 -29.29
N ILE A 57 19.23 2.54 -30.15
CA ILE A 57 18.22 1.58 -29.73
C ILE A 57 18.88 0.22 -29.43
N TYR A 58 19.75 -0.27 -30.30
CA TYR A 58 20.39 -1.58 -30.13
C TYR A 58 21.28 -1.69 -28.90
N PHE A 59 22.07 -0.66 -28.61
CA PHE A 59 22.97 -0.62 -27.45
C PHE A 59 22.31 0.01 -26.21
N GLY A 60 21.41 0.97 -26.40
CA GLY A 60 20.71 1.64 -25.30
C GLY A 60 19.59 0.84 -24.69
N TYR A 61 18.89 -0.01 -25.50
CA TYR A 61 17.79 -0.83 -24.99
C TYR A 61 18.25 -1.85 -23.93
N PRO A 62 19.34 -2.61 -24.14
CA PRO A 62 19.84 -3.52 -23.10
C PRO A 62 20.31 -2.76 -21.84
N VAL A 63 20.89 -1.56 -22.00
CA VAL A 63 21.28 -0.70 -20.87
C VAL A 63 20.05 -0.21 -20.12
N TYR A 64 18.99 0.19 -20.84
CA TYR A 64 17.72 0.60 -20.25
C TYR A 64 17.03 -0.55 -19.53
N GLU A 65 16.96 -1.74 -20.16
CA GLU A 65 16.39 -2.94 -19.52
C GLU A 65 17.19 -3.34 -18.28
N ASN A 66 18.52 -3.30 -18.34
CA ASN A 66 19.37 -3.59 -17.19
C ASN A 66 19.17 -2.53 -16.08
N TYR A 67 19.08 -1.24 -16.45
CA TYR A 67 18.77 -0.16 -15.51
C TYR A 67 17.38 -0.34 -14.88
N LYS A 68 16.37 -0.71 -15.66
CA LYS A 68 15.01 -0.98 -15.19
C LYS A 68 14.98 -2.18 -14.24
N ASN A 69 15.72 -3.25 -14.58
CA ASN A 69 15.81 -4.47 -13.76
C ASN A 69 16.64 -4.27 -12.49
N THR A 70 17.49 -3.24 -12.44
CA THR A 70 18.29 -2.84 -11.28
C THR A 70 17.76 -1.56 -10.62
N ASP A 71 16.66 -0.98 -11.13
CA ASP A 71 16.04 0.19 -10.51
C ASP A 71 15.52 -0.19 -9.12
N PRO A 72 16.00 0.48 -8.08
CA PRO A 72 15.54 0.27 -6.71
C PRO A 72 14.02 0.31 -6.53
N MET A 73 13.29 0.99 -7.40
CA MET A 73 11.81 1.03 -7.34
C MET A 73 11.14 -0.32 -7.66
N PHE A 74 11.82 -1.22 -8.37
CA PHE A 74 11.32 -2.55 -8.70
C PHE A 74 11.98 -3.65 -7.86
N ASP A 75 12.83 -3.25 -6.92
CA ASP A 75 13.51 -4.14 -5.99
C ASP A 75 12.85 -3.99 -4.60
N GLY A 76 12.22 -5.05 -4.11
CA GLY A 76 11.57 -5.06 -2.81
C GLY A 76 12.47 -4.69 -1.62
N TYR A 77 13.79 -4.64 -1.81
CA TYR A 77 14.75 -4.28 -0.75
C TYR A 77 14.88 -2.78 -0.50
N VAL A 78 14.37 -1.94 -1.38
CA VAL A 78 14.56 -0.48 -1.31
C VAL A 78 13.28 0.23 -0.92
N ALA A 79 13.41 1.26 -0.08
CA ALA A 79 12.30 2.12 0.26
C ALA A 79 11.75 2.83 -1.01
N PRO A 80 10.42 3.01 -1.13
CA PRO A 80 9.83 3.69 -2.26
C PRO A 80 10.30 5.15 -2.33
N ARG A 81 10.37 5.70 -3.54
CA ARG A 81 10.73 7.12 -3.74
C ARG A 81 9.68 8.07 -3.16
N ASN A 82 8.44 7.65 -3.14
CA ASN A 82 7.33 8.43 -2.61
C ASN A 82 6.52 7.60 -1.60
N PRO A 83 7.00 7.41 -0.37
CA PRO A 83 6.27 6.67 0.65
C PRO A 83 4.92 7.32 1.00
N GLY A 84 4.77 8.63 0.81
CA GLY A 84 3.50 9.34 1.04
C GLY A 84 2.37 8.87 0.11
N GLU A 85 2.68 8.42 -1.10
CA GLU A 85 1.68 7.83 -2.01
C GLU A 85 1.15 6.51 -1.46
N ILE A 86 2.03 5.64 -0.95
CA ILE A 86 1.64 4.37 -0.33
C ILE A 86 0.81 4.62 0.93
N VAL A 87 1.19 5.62 1.74
CA VAL A 87 0.40 6.03 2.91
C VAL A 87 -1.00 6.48 2.49
N SER A 88 -1.13 7.28 1.43
CA SER A 88 -2.43 7.74 0.93
C SER A 88 -3.30 6.59 0.41
N ILE A 89 -2.69 5.60 -0.27
CA ILE A 89 -3.38 4.38 -0.72
C ILE A 89 -3.86 3.59 0.50
N ALA A 90 -3.01 3.38 1.49
CA ALA A 90 -3.37 2.67 2.72
C ALA A 90 -4.50 3.37 3.49
N GLN A 91 -4.45 4.71 3.59
CA GLN A 91 -5.47 5.53 4.23
C GLN A 91 -6.85 5.35 3.59
N ALA A 92 -6.93 5.40 2.26
CA ALA A 92 -8.18 5.24 1.53
C ALA A 92 -8.80 3.83 1.63
N SER A 93 -8.03 2.86 2.11
CA SER A 93 -8.35 1.43 2.08
C SER A 93 -8.46 0.80 3.46
N THR A 94 -8.07 1.49 4.52
CA THR A 94 -7.97 0.93 5.88
C THR A 94 -8.99 1.58 6.81
N VAL A 95 -9.51 0.81 7.74
CA VAL A 95 -10.51 1.22 8.72
C VAL A 95 -10.11 0.78 10.11
N THR A 96 -10.69 1.43 11.11
CA THR A 96 -10.68 0.94 12.50
C THR A 96 -11.87 -0.01 12.71
N ILE A 97 -11.65 -1.10 13.41
CA ILE A 97 -12.70 -2.00 13.89
C ILE A 97 -12.82 -1.81 15.39
N GLU A 98 -14.01 -1.43 15.80
CA GLU A 98 -14.34 -1.19 17.22
C GLU A 98 -15.22 -2.32 17.75
N CYS A 99 -14.86 -2.88 18.87
CA CYS A 99 -15.74 -3.72 19.68
C CYS A 99 -16.07 -2.99 20.99
N VAL A 100 -17.35 -2.69 21.21
CA VAL A 100 -17.86 -2.14 22.46
C VAL A 100 -18.46 -3.26 23.27
N LEU A 101 -17.85 -3.57 24.41
CA LEU A 101 -18.30 -4.60 25.32
C LEU A 101 -19.51 -4.12 26.16
N LYS A 102 -20.17 -5.02 26.87
CA LYS A 102 -21.35 -4.67 27.69
C LYS A 102 -21.06 -3.75 28.88
N ASN A 103 -19.83 -3.72 29.34
CA ASN A 103 -19.36 -2.85 30.41
C ASN A 103 -18.84 -1.50 29.90
N ASP A 104 -19.15 -1.16 28.63
CA ASP A 104 -18.68 0.02 27.91
C ASP A 104 -17.14 0.10 27.68
N GLU A 105 -16.41 -0.99 27.97
CA GLU A 105 -15.02 -1.10 27.54
C GLU A 105 -14.96 -1.25 26.01
N GLN A 106 -13.90 -0.69 25.41
CA GLN A 106 -13.70 -0.71 23.99
C GLN A 106 -12.38 -1.40 23.66
N THR A 107 -12.41 -2.31 22.69
CA THR A 107 -11.21 -2.81 22.05
C THR A 107 -11.18 -2.35 20.60
N LEU A 108 -9.99 -2.03 20.12
CA LEU A 108 -9.78 -1.51 18.77
C LEU A 108 -8.85 -2.44 18.00
N GLY A 109 -9.14 -2.58 16.73
CA GLY A 109 -8.29 -3.21 15.74
C GLY A 109 -8.38 -2.47 14.42
N SER A 110 -7.76 -3.01 13.41
CA SER A 110 -7.74 -2.48 12.05
C SER A 110 -8.32 -3.47 11.05
N GLY A 111 -8.66 -3.00 9.86
CA GLY A 111 -9.05 -3.83 8.74
C GLY A 111 -8.78 -3.11 7.43
N TRP A 112 -8.56 -3.85 6.35
CA TRP A 112 -8.27 -3.29 5.04
C TRP A 112 -9.17 -3.88 3.95
N ALA A 113 -9.54 -3.04 2.98
CA ALA A 113 -10.44 -3.39 1.90
C ALA A 113 -9.75 -4.26 0.84
N ILE A 114 -10.46 -5.30 0.39
CA ILE A 114 -10.02 -6.23 -0.64
C ILE A 114 -11.08 -6.33 -1.74
N ASP A 115 -10.63 -6.55 -2.99
CA ASP A 115 -11.53 -6.75 -4.14
C ASP A 115 -12.14 -8.17 -4.11
N LEU A 116 -13.04 -8.37 -3.16
CA LEU A 116 -13.89 -9.55 -3.05
C LEU A 116 -15.35 -9.13 -2.95
N LYS A 117 -16.24 -9.97 -3.45
CA LYS A 117 -17.68 -9.70 -3.39
C LYS A 117 -18.16 -9.68 -1.91
N PRO A 118 -18.82 -8.61 -1.46
CA PRO A 118 -19.49 -8.58 -0.16
C PRO A 118 -20.61 -9.63 -0.05
N SER A 119 -21.00 -9.99 1.17
CA SER A 119 -22.01 -11.03 1.45
C SER A 119 -23.39 -10.71 0.88
N SER A 120 -23.73 -9.45 0.71
CA SER A 120 -24.98 -9.02 0.08
C SER A 120 -24.86 -7.65 -0.56
N SER A 121 -25.84 -7.26 -1.39
CA SER A 121 -25.91 -5.94 -2.04
C SER A 121 -26.08 -4.75 -1.09
N LYS A 122 -26.39 -5.01 0.19
CA LYS A 122 -26.43 -3.98 1.24
C LYS A 122 -25.04 -3.43 1.54
N TYR A 123 -24.02 -4.26 1.46
CA TYR A 123 -22.64 -3.92 1.81
C TYR A 123 -21.86 -3.52 0.58
N LYS A 124 -20.92 -2.59 0.74
CA LYS A 124 -20.15 -2.02 -0.35
C LYS A 124 -18.73 -2.56 -0.43
N SER A 125 -18.10 -2.82 0.73
CA SER A 125 -16.73 -3.30 0.80
C SER A 125 -16.62 -4.63 1.53
N SER A 126 -15.71 -5.49 1.05
CA SER A 126 -15.15 -6.62 1.78
C SER A 126 -13.87 -6.18 2.47
N ILE A 127 -13.72 -6.52 3.73
CA ILE A 127 -12.62 -6.08 4.59
C ILE A 127 -11.97 -7.31 5.23
N ILE A 128 -10.66 -7.37 5.22
CA ILE A 128 -9.86 -8.35 5.94
C ILE A 128 -9.43 -7.77 7.28
N THR A 129 -9.46 -8.59 8.32
CA THR A 129 -8.97 -8.29 9.66
C THR A 129 -8.48 -9.58 10.33
N ASN A 130 -8.03 -9.49 11.58
CA ASN A 130 -7.74 -10.68 12.38
C ASN A 130 -8.98 -11.25 13.05
N TYR A 131 -8.93 -12.55 13.33
CA TYR A 131 -9.94 -13.25 14.12
C TYR A 131 -10.02 -12.66 15.54
N HIS A 132 -8.88 -12.49 16.23
CA HIS A 132 -8.83 -11.99 17.60
C HIS A 132 -9.38 -10.57 17.75
N VAL A 133 -9.35 -9.73 16.71
CA VAL A 133 -9.97 -8.39 16.72
C VAL A 133 -11.50 -8.47 16.92
N LEU A 134 -12.10 -9.58 16.48
CA LEU A 134 -13.55 -9.80 16.56
C LEU A 134 -13.95 -10.68 17.75
N ASP A 135 -13.02 -11.50 18.25
CA ASP A 135 -13.31 -12.59 19.23
C ASP A 135 -13.87 -12.06 20.55
N ASP A 136 -13.29 -11.01 21.10
CA ASP A 136 -13.75 -10.37 22.34
C ASP A 136 -15.23 -10.00 22.29
N CYS A 137 -15.73 -9.59 21.13
CA CYS A 137 -17.12 -9.23 20.92
C CYS A 137 -18.08 -10.41 20.89
N PHE A 138 -17.62 -11.61 20.49
CA PHE A 138 -18.48 -12.79 20.45
C PHE A 138 -18.83 -13.28 21.85
N ASP A 139 -17.82 -13.45 22.69
CA ASP A 139 -17.99 -13.99 24.03
C ASP A 139 -18.74 -13.03 24.96
N SER A 140 -18.47 -11.74 24.83
CA SER A 140 -19.10 -10.69 25.64
C SER A 140 -20.45 -10.23 25.11
N LYS A 141 -20.89 -10.67 23.92
CA LYS A 141 -22.04 -10.11 23.17
C LYS A 141 -21.94 -8.61 23.00
N GLY A 142 -20.73 -8.15 22.72
CA GLY A 142 -20.43 -6.76 22.41
C GLY A 142 -21.01 -6.33 21.06
N LYS A 143 -20.84 -5.06 20.74
CA LYS A 143 -21.27 -4.48 19.47
C LYS A 143 -20.06 -4.14 18.61
N LEU A 144 -19.97 -4.77 17.45
CA LEU A 144 -18.98 -4.49 16.43
C LEU A 144 -19.40 -3.35 15.51
N SER A 145 -18.46 -2.49 15.18
CA SER A 145 -18.62 -1.39 14.21
C SER A 145 -17.33 -1.22 13.41
N VAL A 146 -17.45 -0.76 12.18
CA VAL A 146 -16.34 -0.25 11.38
C VAL A 146 -16.36 1.26 11.47
N LEU A 147 -15.19 1.89 11.68
CA LEU A 147 -15.05 3.33 11.73
C LEU A 147 -14.12 3.80 10.60
N ASP A 148 -14.48 4.91 9.94
CA ASP A 148 -13.58 5.63 9.05
C ASP A 148 -12.57 6.50 9.84
N GLU A 149 -11.75 7.27 9.13
CA GLU A 149 -10.76 8.16 9.74
C GLU A 149 -11.37 9.28 10.60
N ASP A 150 -12.61 9.67 10.32
CA ASP A 150 -13.38 10.64 11.09
C ASP A 150 -14.16 10.01 12.26
N LEU A 151 -13.91 8.74 12.56
CA LEU A 151 -14.57 7.92 13.60
C LEU A 151 -16.09 7.76 13.37
N LYS A 152 -16.56 7.94 12.16
CA LYS A 152 -17.93 7.66 11.79
C LYS A 152 -18.17 6.15 11.71
N LYS A 153 -19.26 5.70 12.36
CA LYS A 153 -19.61 4.29 12.47
C LYS A 153 -20.38 3.76 11.27
N TYR A 154 -19.98 2.59 10.80
CA TYR A 154 -20.64 1.86 9.72
C TYR A 154 -21.03 0.46 10.18
N GLU A 155 -22.14 -0.03 9.64
CA GLU A 155 -22.59 -1.39 9.89
C GLU A 155 -21.68 -2.41 9.23
N MET A 156 -21.53 -3.56 9.86
CA MET A 156 -20.77 -4.68 9.34
C MET A 156 -21.46 -6.02 9.63
N VAL A 157 -21.04 -7.03 8.90
CA VAL A 157 -21.39 -8.42 9.14
C VAL A 157 -20.14 -9.27 8.94
N ILE A 158 -20.04 -10.33 9.70
CA ILE A 158 -18.94 -11.28 9.59
C ILE A 158 -19.31 -12.31 8.52
N ASP A 159 -18.42 -12.48 7.55
CA ASP A 159 -18.60 -13.43 6.46
C ASP A 159 -17.85 -14.73 6.69
N ILE A 160 -16.58 -14.64 7.11
CA ILE A 160 -15.66 -15.76 7.29
C ILE A 160 -14.83 -15.56 8.54
N LEU A 161 -14.67 -16.63 9.32
CA LEU A 161 -13.76 -16.70 10.46
C LEU A 161 -12.75 -17.82 10.25
N ASP A 162 -11.48 -17.50 10.38
CA ASP A 162 -10.37 -18.45 10.38
C ASP A 162 -9.54 -18.34 11.65
N LYS A 163 -10.01 -18.95 12.72
CA LYS A 163 -9.33 -18.96 14.02
C LYS A 163 -7.92 -19.55 13.94
N LYS A 164 -7.71 -20.55 13.07
CA LYS A 164 -6.41 -21.22 12.95
C LYS A 164 -5.32 -20.29 12.44
N ASN A 165 -5.64 -19.46 11.47
CA ASN A 165 -4.71 -18.53 10.85
C ASN A 165 -4.89 -17.09 11.36
N ASP A 166 -5.68 -16.89 12.41
CA ASP A 166 -5.99 -15.57 12.97
C ASP A 166 -6.45 -14.56 11.93
N LEU A 167 -7.36 -14.96 11.04
CA LEU A 167 -7.89 -14.12 9.95
C LEU A 167 -9.40 -14.12 9.95
N ALA A 168 -9.99 -13.02 9.50
CA ALA A 168 -11.43 -12.90 9.26
C ALA A 168 -11.72 -12.04 8.03
N LYS A 169 -12.84 -12.32 7.38
CA LYS A 169 -13.44 -11.46 6.36
C LYS A 169 -14.78 -10.94 6.87
N ILE A 170 -14.96 -9.63 6.74
CA ILE A 170 -16.22 -8.95 7.04
C ILE A 170 -16.73 -8.20 5.81
N SER A 171 -18.02 -7.93 5.77
CA SER A 171 -18.64 -7.01 4.80
C SER A 171 -19.15 -5.78 5.52
N SER A 172 -18.95 -4.58 4.98
CA SER A 172 -19.39 -3.33 5.59
C SER A 172 -20.10 -2.40 4.61
N THR A 173 -20.93 -1.50 5.16
CA THR A 173 -21.62 -0.46 4.38
C THR A 173 -20.74 0.71 3.99
N ILE A 174 -19.52 0.82 4.53
CA ILE A 174 -18.52 1.80 4.09
C ILE A 174 -18.07 1.48 2.66
N ASP A 175 -17.76 2.51 1.89
CA ASP A 175 -17.27 2.43 0.53
C ASP A 175 -15.77 2.74 0.51
N LEU A 176 -14.94 1.73 0.30
CA LEU A 176 -13.47 1.81 0.36
C LEU A 176 -12.86 1.43 -0.98
N VAL A 177 -11.68 1.96 -1.25
CA VAL A 177 -10.84 1.53 -2.37
C VAL A 177 -10.12 0.24 -1.96
N PRO A 178 -10.28 -0.88 -2.70
CA PRO A 178 -9.58 -2.12 -2.34
C PRO A 178 -8.09 -2.02 -2.62
N LEU A 179 -7.27 -2.63 -1.75
CA LEU A 179 -5.84 -2.81 -1.96
C LEU A 179 -5.55 -3.94 -2.94
N ASN A 180 -4.50 -3.78 -3.73
CA ASN A 180 -3.96 -4.86 -4.54
C ASN A 180 -3.17 -5.84 -3.68
N LEU A 181 -3.17 -7.11 -4.09
CA LEU A 181 -2.33 -8.13 -3.46
C LEU A 181 -1.00 -8.22 -4.20
N ALA A 182 0.09 -8.39 -3.47
CA ALA A 182 1.39 -8.65 -4.06
C ALA A 182 1.36 -9.97 -4.85
N PRO A 183 1.95 -10.03 -6.04
CA PRO A 183 1.93 -11.25 -6.87
C PRO A 183 2.80 -12.38 -6.31
N TYR A 184 3.68 -12.06 -5.34
CA TYR A 184 4.62 -12.99 -4.71
C TYR A 184 4.76 -12.68 -3.23
N GLY A 185 5.06 -13.71 -2.44
CA GLY A 185 5.46 -13.54 -1.04
C GLY A 185 6.77 -12.75 -0.92
N PRO A 186 6.98 -12.04 0.19
CA PRO A 186 8.18 -11.24 0.40
C PRO A 186 9.40 -12.13 0.70
N SER A 187 10.60 -11.58 0.45
CA SER A 187 11.87 -12.19 0.88
C SER A 187 12.43 -11.46 2.10
N PRO A 188 13.25 -12.12 2.94
CA PRO A 188 13.97 -11.45 4.03
C PRO A 188 14.75 -10.24 3.54
N GLY A 189 14.63 -9.11 4.23
CA GLY A 189 15.21 -7.83 3.85
C GLY A 189 14.30 -6.90 3.06
N TYR A 190 13.18 -7.36 2.51
CA TYR A 190 12.23 -6.50 1.78
C TYR A 190 11.71 -5.38 2.68
N TRP A 191 11.63 -4.19 2.12
CA TRP A 191 11.01 -3.04 2.78
C TRP A 191 9.51 -3.29 2.98
N VAL A 192 9.01 -2.86 4.14
CA VAL A 192 7.59 -2.98 4.47
C VAL A 192 7.06 -1.75 5.18
N MET A 193 5.76 -1.53 5.05
CA MET A 193 4.99 -0.54 5.79
C MET A 193 3.79 -1.21 6.45
N THR A 194 3.59 -0.95 7.74
CA THR A 194 2.34 -1.24 8.45
C THR A 194 1.47 0.00 8.52
N TYR A 195 0.16 -0.18 8.42
CA TYR A 195 -0.82 0.89 8.57
C TYR A 195 -1.96 0.40 9.47
N GLY A 196 -2.49 1.28 10.34
CA GLY A 196 -3.59 0.88 11.22
C GLY A 196 -3.94 1.93 12.28
N THR A 197 -4.41 1.45 13.45
CA THR A 197 -4.92 2.27 14.56
C THR A 197 -4.13 1.99 15.84
N ALA A 198 -2.80 2.12 15.80
CA ALA A 198 -1.92 1.84 16.93
C ALA A 198 -2.32 2.65 18.18
N ASP A 199 -2.59 1.98 19.30
CA ASP A 199 -2.96 2.60 20.58
C ASP A 199 -4.10 3.64 20.46
N GLY A 200 -5.02 3.43 19.51
CA GLY A 200 -6.12 4.33 19.22
C GLY A 200 -5.79 5.50 18.28
N TRP A 201 -4.54 5.61 17.81
CA TRP A 201 -4.14 6.61 16.82
C TRP A 201 -4.48 6.13 15.41
N VAL A 202 -5.61 6.57 14.89
CA VAL A 202 -6.04 6.25 13.52
C VAL A 202 -5.03 6.76 12.51
N GLY A 203 -4.68 5.91 11.53
CA GLY A 203 -3.70 6.29 10.50
C GLY A 203 -2.24 6.16 10.93
N SER A 204 -1.96 5.37 11.96
CA SER A 204 -0.59 5.09 12.40
C SER A 204 0.20 4.33 11.35
N VAL A 205 1.41 4.81 11.07
CA VAL A 205 2.34 4.26 10.07
C VAL A 205 3.64 3.85 10.74
N SER A 206 4.16 2.68 10.36
CA SER A 206 5.51 2.28 10.73
C SER A 206 6.20 1.61 9.54
N PHE A 207 7.50 1.88 9.39
CA PHE A 207 8.33 1.33 8.33
C PHE A 207 9.35 0.35 8.91
N GLY A 208 9.69 -0.65 8.13
CA GLY A 208 10.68 -1.64 8.51
C GLY A 208 11.08 -2.54 7.37
N SER A 209 11.51 -3.74 7.71
CA SER A 209 11.85 -4.77 6.75
C SER A 209 11.34 -6.14 7.20
N VAL A 210 11.21 -7.06 6.24
CA VAL A 210 10.99 -8.46 6.53
C VAL A 210 12.24 -9.05 7.15
N MET A 211 12.13 -9.62 8.34
CA MET A 211 13.22 -10.37 8.98
C MET A 211 13.32 -11.79 8.42
N ASN A 212 12.18 -12.45 8.38
CA ASN A 212 12.02 -13.82 7.92
C ASN A 212 10.55 -14.09 7.60
N ASN A 213 10.25 -15.20 6.97
CA ASN A 213 8.89 -15.64 6.71
C ASN A 213 8.78 -17.16 6.74
N THR A 214 7.63 -17.64 7.15
CA THR A 214 7.20 -19.03 7.00
C THR A 214 6.12 -19.10 5.90
N GLU A 215 5.50 -20.27 5.73
CA GLU A 215 4.35 -20.40 4.81
C GLU A 215 3.16 -19.51 5.23
N THR A 216 2.93 -19.34 6.54
CA THR A 216 1.74 -18.65 7.06
C THR A 216 2.03 -17.33 7.74
N GLU A 217 3.26 -17.02 8.08
CA GLU A 217 3.64 -15.85 8.88
C GLU A 217 4.81 -15.09 8.26
N ILE A 218 4.80 -13.78 8.45
CA ILE A 218 5.89 -12.87 8.06
C ILE A 218 6.37 -12.16 9.32
N PHE A 219 7.65 -12.28 9.63
CA PHE A 219 8.31 -11.59 10.75
C PHE A 219 8.91 -10.28 10.26
N ILE A 220 8.60 -9.17 10.93
CA ILE A 220 8.96 -7.82 10.48
C ILE A 220 9.62 -7.01 11.60
N THR A 221 10.46 -6.03 11.21
CA THR A 221 11.05 -5.06 12.12
C THR A 221 10.23 -3.77 12.25
N ALA A 222 9.19 -3.59 11.43
CA ALA A 222 8.28 -2.46 11.58
C ALA A 222 7.56 -2.55 12.92
N ASN A 223 7.57 -1.47 13.69
CA ASN A 223 6.89 -1.43 14.98
C ASN A 223 5.38 -1.51 14.79
N THR A 224 4.75 -2.36 15.59
CA THR A 224 3.29 -2.44 15.71
C THR A 224 2.90 -2.35 17.18
N SER A 225 1.68 -1.91 17.46
CA SER A 225 1.12 -1.82 18.80
C SER A 225 -0.33 -2.32 18.79
N HIS A 226 -0.96 -2.39 19.97
CA HIS A 226 -2.38 -2.71 20.08
C HIS A 226 -3.21 -1.82 19.16
N GLY A 227 -4.14 -2.40 18.42
CA GLY A 227 -4.96 -1.70 17.44
C GLY A 227 -4.43 -1.76 16.00
N ASN A 228 -3.16 -2.07 15.75
CA ASN A 228 -2.64 -2.36 14.41
C ASN A 228 -3.05 -3.74 13.88
N SER A 229 -3.44 -4.66 14.77
CA SER A 229 -3.92 -5.99 14.40
C SER A 229 -5.06 -5.89 13.39
N GLY A 230 -4.97 -6.65 12.31
CA GLY A 230 -5.91 -6.64 11.19
C GLY A 230 -5.61 -5.61 10.12
N GLY A 231 -4.69 -4.67 10.34
CA GLY A 231 -4.23 -3.70 9.34
C GLY A 231 -3.34 -4.33 8.25
N PRO A 232 -3.19 -3.69 7.09
CA PRO A 232 -2.38 -4.22 6.00
C PRO A 232 -0.88 -4.11 6.31
N LEU A 233 -0.13 -5.13 5.88
CA LEU A 233 1.31 -5.08 5.69
C LEU A 233 1.57 -4.89 4.20
N LEU A 234 2.21 -3.79 3.82
CA LEU A 234 2.40 -3.37 2.44
C LEU A 234 3.88 -3.47 2.02
N ASP A 235 4.11 -3.81 0.75
CA ASP A 235 5.40 -3.72 0.10
C ASP A 235 5.72 -2.30 -0.39
N ASN A 236 6.86 -2.12 -1.04
CA ASN A 236 7.32 -0.83 -1.56
C ASN A 236 6.59 -0.36 -2.84
N GLU A 237 5.67 -1.14 -3.36
CA GLU A 237 4.74 -0.79 -4.45
C GLU A 237 3.33 -0.48 -3.92
N GLY A 238 3.09 -0.65 -2.62
CA GLY A 238 1.79 -0.47 -1.98
C GLY A 238 0.85 -1.67 -2.11
N ASN A 239 1.37 -2.83 -2.50
CA ASN A 239 0.58 -4.07 -2.53
C ASN A 239 0.62 -4.74 -1.16
N VAL A 240 -0.48 -5.40 -0.81
CA VAL A 240 -0.55 -6.17 0.43
C VAL A 240 0.28 -7.45 0.31
N ILE A 241 1.17 -7.68 1.27
CA ILE A 241 1.92 -8.93 1.44
C ILE A 241 1.43 -9.74 2.64
N GLY A 242 0.67 -9.12 3.55
CA GLY A 242 0.12 -9.78 4.73
C GLY A 242 -0.82 -8.90 5.53
N THR A 243 -1.31 -9.43 6.65
CA THR A 243 -2.17 -8.74 7.62
C THR A 243 -1.48 -8.74 8.97
N ASN A 244 -1.22 -7.54 9.53
CA ASN A 244 -0.58 -7.40 10.86
C ASN A 244 -1.39 -8.17 11.89
N SER A 245 -0.75 -8.96 12.76
CA SER A 245 -1.45 -9.83 13.70
C SER A 245 -0.95 -9.71 15.11
N TRP A 246 0.35 -9.83 15.35
CA TRP A 246 0.89 -9.89 16.70
C TRP A 246 2.20 -9.13 16.86
N GLY A 247 2.50 -8.74 18.10
CA GLY A 247 3.77 -8.21 18.52
C GLY A 247 4.29 -8.96 19.74
N MET A 248 5.60 -9.05 19.90
CA MET A 248 6.22 -9.62 21.08
C MET A 248 6.70 -8.51 22.01
N GLU A 249 6.13 -8.44 23.21
CA GLU A 249 6.61 -7.52 24.24
C GLU A 249 8.09 -7.81 24.59
N GLY A 250 8.92 -6.78 24.55
CA GLY A 250 10.35 -6.88 24.86
C GLY A 250 11.25 -7.37 23.71
N GLU A 251 10.69 -7.75 22.58
CA GLU A 251 11.42 -8.13 21.36
C GLU A 251 11.34 -7.03 20.30
N GLN A 252 12.32 -7.01 19.39
CA GLN A 252 12.39 -5.99 18.34
C GLN A 252 11.78 -6.48 17.02
N TYR A 253 10.78 -7.35 17.08
CA TYR A 253 10.08 -7.84 15.89
C TYR A 253 8.61 -8.10 16.16
N ASN A 254 7.83 -8.05 15.09
CA ASN A 254 6.39 -8.25 15.08
C ASN A 254 6.02 -9.23 13.98
N GLY A 255 4.77 -9.64 13.91
CA GLY A 255 4.33 -10.62 12.95
C GLY A 255 3.05 -10.22 12.21
N ALA A 256 2.97 -10.70 10.98
CA ALA A 256 1.80 -10.59 10.14
C ALA A 256 1.44 -11.96 9.56
N MET A 257 0.16 -12.20 9.32
CA MET A 257 -0.31 -13.37 8.59
C MET A 257 -0.08 -13.16 7.10
N SER A 258 0.55 -14.15 6.44
CA SER A 258 0.87 -14.07 5.01
C SER A 258 -0.37 -14.18 4.12
N LEU A 259 -0.23 -13.84 2.84
CA LEU A 259 -1.28 -14.10 1.85
C LEU A 259 -1.56 -15.60 1.66
N ASP A 260 -0.56 -16.46 1.83
CA ASP A 260 -0.73 -17.92 1.75
C ASP A 260 -1.64 -18.43 2.86
N ALA A 261 -1.55 -17.88 4.08
CA ALA A 261 -2.49 -18.18 5.17
C ALA A 261 -3.93 -17.81 4.80
N MET A 262 -4.11 -16.71 4.06
CA MET A 262 -5.42 -16.24 3.58
C MET A 262 -6.03 -17.16 2.51
N CYS A 263 -5.17 -17.82 1.71
CA CYS A 263 -5.56 -18.70 0.61
C CYS A 263 -6.37 -19.92 1.05
N LEU A 264 -6.22 -20.36 2.28
CA LEU A 264 -6.87 -21.60 2.75
C LEU A 264 -8.38 -21.46 2.91
N LYS A 265 -8.87 -20.30 3.34
CA LYS A 265 -10.30 -20.09 3.61
C LYS A 265 -10.91 -18.87 2.92
N ILE A 266 -10.17 -17.78 2.84
CA ILE A 266 -10.71 -16.48 2.39
C ILE A 266 -10.60 -16.33 0.88
N LEU A 267 -9.37 -16.44 0.32
CA LEU A 267 -9.11 -16.22 -1.10
C LEU A 267 -9.44 -17.42 -2.00
N LYS A 268 -9.54 -18.63 -1.43
CA LYS A 268 -9.76 -19.89 -2.19
C LYS A 268 -8.78 -20.06 -3.35
N CYS A 269 -7.51 -19.80 -3.08
CA CYS A 269 -6.44 -19.82 -4.09
C CYS A 269 -6.29 -21.18 -4.76
N LYS A 270 -5.82 -21.17 -6.01
CA LYS A 270 -5.37 -22.38 -6.70
C LYS A 270 -3.89 -22.60 -6.39
N TYR A 271 -3.53 -23.82 -5.98
CA TYR A 271 -2.16 -24.21 -5.78
C TYR A 271 -1.60 -24.86 -7.04
N ASN A 272 -0.52 -24.33 -7.60
CA ASN A 272 0.16 -24.90 -8.75
C ASN A 272 1.68 -24.69 -8.64
N LYS A 273 2.45 -25.76 -8.82
CA LYS A 273 3.93 -25.77 -8.82
C LYS A 273 4.57 -25.07 -7.61
N GLY A 274 4.04 -25.29 -6.40
CA GLY A 274 4.60 -24.73 -5.18
C GLY A 274 4.23 -23.27 -4.90
N LYS A 275 3.26 -22.71 -5.64
CA LYS A 275 2.78 -21.34 -5.42
C LYS A 275 1.25 -21.29 -5.39
N TYR A 276 0.72 -20.40 -4.58
CA TYR A 276 -0.70 -20.05 -4.60
C TYR A 276 -0.96 -18.97 -5.65
N TYR A 277 -2.13 -19.10 -6.30
CA TYR A 277 -2.64 -18.12 -7.24
C TYR A 277 -4.04 -17.71 -6.76
N TRP A 278 -4.16 -16.49 -6.29
CA TRP A 278 -5.44 -15.85 -6.02
C TRP A 278 -5.97 -15.24 -7.30
N ALA A 279 -7.18 -15.64 -7.67
CA ALA A 279 -7.89 -15.13 -8.85
C ALA A 279 -8.98 -14.15 -8.41
#